data_897864c68b8cb745ab4a912146b6d32d
#
_entry.id   897864c68b8cb745ab4a912146b6d32d
#
_cell.length_a   1.000
_cell.length_b   1.000
_cell.length_c   1.000
_cell.angle_alpha   90.00
_cell.angle_beta   90.00
_cell.angle_gamma   90.00
#
_symmetry.space_group_name_H-M   'P 1'
#
loop_
_entity.id
_entity.type
_entity.pdbx_description
1 polymer ?
#
loop_
_entity_poly.entity_id
_entity_poly.type
_entity_poly.pdbx_seq_one_letter_code
_entity_poly.pdbx_strand_id
1 'polypeptide(L)'
;MKLFTLVVIFFSLKSIGQTHEHAFEINKKLSRGINYGNMFEAPTETLWGNPWQPEYASMIAELGFNHVRIPIRWEPEARSSLTSPYTIKTSFLNRIKQVVDSALNNDLFVIINMHHHDSLYAYPDAQKERFLAQWKQISEFFKDYSDSLLFEILNEPHGNLTADKWNSFSGEALQTIRTDNPDRIILIGTAEYGGLSGLSKLQLPDDENIIVTVHYYNPFSFTHQGASWAGNDADSWLGTEWTDTKDERDVMRQEFSSLVTFSLENSIPVHIGEFGAYSTADMTSRAKWTTFLARYFEQQSWSWAYWEFSAGFGIYNPNAETYYENLVNALLHNKMPEPASYKGTTVYASNLENSIDNWNLYTQGTGDAELSNGNNSLEITISNGSTESWHVQLVRGNISLEKGKKYRLSFKAKADADRSFSPYVGQSISPWSSYSGYNAYTASDSLQTFTVIFDMTENDDRARIVFDLGKSDINFSVTGILLEEIELVTSLSEIKPTPEDIEIYPNPVTENLIVNNIGNYTQILIFNISGKLVFQKELAKNLNTFNINSFNSGVYLVQLWRENHLFQTKIIKN
;
A
#
# COMPACT_ATOMS: atom_id res chain seq x y z
N MET A 1 50.21 7.75 -52.27
CA MET A 1 49.46 6.65 -51.69
C MET A 1 48.86 7.13 -50.37
N LYS A 2 47.59 7.57 -50.39
CA LYS A 2 46.89 8.10 -49.17
C LYS A 2 46.07 6.94 -48.59
N LEU A 3 46.40 6.58 -47.35
CA LEU A 3 45.73 5.55 -46.60
C LEU A 3 44.39 6.15 -46.06
N PHE A 4 43.24 5.61 -46.47
CA PHE A 4 41.94 5.92 -45.89
C PHE A 4 41.71 4.97 -44.73
N THR A 5 41.67 5.51 -43.51
CA THR A 5 41.28 4.79 -42.30
C THR A 5 39.76 4.77 -42.25
N LEU A 6 39.15 3.58 -42.38
CA LEU A 6 37.72 3.35 -42.24
C LEU A 6 37.41 3.28 -40.74
N VAL A 7 36.73 4.31 -40.20
CA VAL A 7 36.18 4.27 -38.85
C VAL A 7 34.85 3.55 -38.90
N VAL A 8 34.78 2.34 -38.38
CA VAL A 8 33.53 1.59 -38.17
C VAL A 8 32.95 2.05 -36.86
N ILE A 9 31.89 2.84 -36.91
CA ILE A 9 31.09 3.23 -35.73
C ILE A 9 30.13 2.08 -35.44
N PHE A 10 30.39 1.34 -34.37
CA PHE A 10 29.41 0.42 -33.82
C PHE A 10 28.29 1.23 -33.15
N PHE A 11 27.15 1.29 -33.80
CA PHE A 11 25.91 1.64 -33.11
C PHE A 11 25.54 0.44 -32.25
N SER A 12 25.67 0.57 -30.94
CA SER A 12 25.00 -0.33 -30.01
C SER A 12 23.51 -0.09 -30.17
N LEU A 13 22.83 -1.05 -30.80
CA LEU A 13 21.38 -1.17 -30.72
C LEU A 13 21.05 -1.31 -29.21
N LYS A 14 20.51 -0.26 -28.59
CA LYS A 14 19.77 -0.42 -27.33
C LYS A 14 18.68 -1.44 -27.63
N SER A 15 18.65 -2.53 -26.88
CA SER A 15 17.57 -3.50 -26.86
C SER A 15 16.26 -2.69 -26.75
N ILE A 16 15.34 -2.94 -27.67
CA ILE A 16 13.94 -2.51 -27.54
C ILE A 16 13.50 -3.19 -26.24
N GLY A 17 13.13 -2.40 -25.22
CA GLY A 17 12.67 -2.92 -23.94
C GLY A 17 11.52 -3.91 -24.19
N GLN A 18 11.46 -4.95 -23.40
CA GLN A 18 10.37 -5.93 -23.44
C GLN A 18 9.03 -5.20 -23.39
N THR A 19 8.12 -5.57 -24.29
CA THR A 19 6.77 -5.03 -24.32
C THR A 19 5.84 -6.05 -23.67
N HIS A 20 5.55 -5.94 -22.41
CA HIS A 20 4.59 -6.81 -21.70
C HIS A 20 3.13 -6.62 -22.17
N GLU A 21 2.90 -6.43 -23.47
CA GLU A 21 1.58 -6.11 -24.03
C GLU A 21 0.51 -7.14 -23.65
N HIS A 22 0.81 -8.42 -23.83
CA HIS A 22 -0.13 -9.50 -23.47
C HIS A 22 -0.40 -9.52 -21.95
N ALA A 23 0.62 -9.35 -21.13
CA ALA A 23 0.45 -9.27 -19.68
C ALA A 23 -0.39 -8.07 -19.25
N PHE A 24 -0.25 -6.90 -19.90
CA PHE A 24 -1.12 -5.74 -19.66
C PHE A 24 -2.56 -6.01 -20.07
N GLU A 25 -2.80 -6.65 -21.21
CA GLU A 25 -4.16 -7.01 -21.64
C GLU A 25 -4.85 -7.95 -20.66
N ILE A 26 -4.14 -8.98 -20.20
CA ILE A 26 -4.68 -9.92 -19.22
C ILE A 26 -4.88 -9.23 -17.87
N ASN A 27 -3.93 -8.42 -17.41
CA ASN A 27 -4.07 -7.67 -16.16
C ASN A 27 -5.30 -6.75 -16.17
N LYS A 28 -5.58 -6.12 -17.30
CA LYS A 28 -6.80 -5.31 -17.48
C LYS A 28 -8.08 -6.16 -17.40
N LYS A 29 -8.06 -7.39 -17.92
CA LYS A 29 -9.19 -8.33 -17.83
C LYS A 29 -9.37 -8.89 -16.43
N LEU A 30 -8.28 -9.12 -15.68
CA LEU A 30 -8.34 -9.48 -14.26
C LEU A 30 -9.11 -8.43 -13.46
N SER A 31 -8.84 -7.15 -13.68
CA SER A 31 -9.58 -6.04 -13.06
C SER A 31 -9.83 -6.26 -11.56
N ARG A 32 -11.05 -6.65 -11.18
CA ARG A 32 -11.55 -6.82 -9.81
C ARG A 32 -11.69 -8.28 -9.46
N GLY A 33 -11.05 -8.73 -8.41
CA GLY A 33 -11.11 -10.13 -8.00
C GLY A 33 -11.28 -10.34 -6.51
N ILE A 34 -11.37 -11.60 -6.15
CA ILE A 34 -11.52 -12.03 -4.76
C ILE A 34 -10.78 -13.34 -4.52
N ASN A 35 -10.26 -13.50 -3.30
CA ASN A 35 -9.57 -14.73 -2.89
C ASN A 35 -10.56 -15.77 -2.35
N TYR A 36 -10.34 -17.04 -2.68
CA TYR A 36 -10.94 -18.20 -1.98
C TYR A 36 -10.12 -18.53 -0.73
N GLY A 37 -10.01 -17.53 0.16
CA GLY A 37 -9.17 -17.65 1.35
C GLY A 37 -9.72 -18.61 2.39
N ASN A 38 -8.82 -19.23 3.16
CA ASN A 38 -9.08 -20.20 4.21
C ASN A 38 -9.72 -21.52 3.71
N MET A 39 -9.54 -21.86 2.41
CA MET A 39 -10.08 -23.07 1.81
C MET A 39 -8.97 -24.08 1.50
N PHE A 40 -8.23 -23.89 0.40
CA PHE A 40 -7.24 -24.87 -0.08
C PHE A 40 -5.82 -24.61 0.44
N GLU A 41 -5.53 -23.46 1.02
CA GLU A 41 -4.27 -23.19 1.72
C GLU A 41 -4.28 -23.71 3.15
N ALA A 42 -5.46 -24.01 3.72
CA ALA A 42 -5.54 -24.74 4.98
C ALA A 42 -4.88 -26.13 4.85
N PRO A 43 -4.36 -26.72 5.94
CA PRO A 43 -3.75 -28.06 5.92
C PRO A 43 -4.64 -29.14 5.32
N THR A 44 -5.94 -29.06 5.57
CA THR A 44 -7.02 -29.75 4.82
C THR A 44 -8.12 -28.75 4.49
N GLU A 45 -8.90 -28.98 3.46
CA GLU A 45 -9.93 -28.04 2.96
C GLU A 45 -10.94 -27.59 4.03
N THR A 46 -11.16 -28.42 5.05
CA THR A 46 -12.18 -28.16 6.09
C THR A 46 -11.60 -27.71 7.42
N LEU A 47 -10.26 -27.75 7.60
CA LEU A 47 -9.65 -27.58 8.91
C LEU A 47 -9.84 -26.17 9.50
N TRP A 48 -9.87 -25.16 8.65
CA TRP A 48 -10.09 -23.76 9.06
C TRP A 48 -11.57 -23.34 8.99
N GLY A 49 -12.48 -24.29 8.80
CA GLY A 49 -13.92 -24.06 8.88
C GLY A 49 -14.55 -23.32 7.71
N ASN A 50 -13.81 -23.15 6.60
CA ASN A 50 -14.29 -22.46 5.41
C ASN A 50 -14.14 -23.32 4.15
N PRO A 51 -14.87 -24.44 4.00
CA PRO A 51 -14.79 -25.29 2.82
C PRO A 51 -15.37 -24.60 1.58
N TRP A 52 -14.74 -24.81 0.43
CA TRP A 52 -15.25 -24.33 -0.84
C TRP A 52 -16.61 -24.96 -1.18
N GLN A 53 -17.53 -24.15 -1.71
CA GLN A 53 -18.87 -24.57 -2.15
C GLN A 53 -19.03 -24.39 -3.67
N PRO A 54 -19.74 -25.28 -4.37
CA PRO A 54 -19.92 -25.23 -5.82
C PRO A 54 -20.55 -23.94 -6.36
N GLU A 55 -21.41 -23.30 -5.57
CA GLU A 55 -22.12 -22.06 -5.91
C GLU A 55 -21.26 -20.79 -5.79
N TYR A 56 -20.12 -20.84 -5.13
CA TYR A 56 -19.30 -19.64 -4.90
C TYR A 56 -18.85 -18.96 -6.20
N ALA A 57 -18.55 -19.73 -7.25
CA ALA A 57 -18.15 -19.16 -8.53
C ALA A 57 -19.28 -18.35 -9.17
N SER A 58 -20.51 -18.88 -9.21
CA SER A 58 -21.66 -18.13 -9.75
C SER A 58 -21.99 -16.90 -8.91
N MET A 59 -21.96 -17.01 -7.57
CA MET A 59 -22.20 -15.90 -6.67
C MET A 59 -21.22 -14.75 -6.90
N ILE A 60 -19.94 -15.06 -7.08
CA ILE A 60 -18.87 -14.07 -7.32
C ILE A 60 -19.03 -13.43 -8.70
N ALA A 61 -19.34 -14.21 -9.73
CA ALA A 61 -19.60 -13.69 -11.07
C ALA A 61 -20.85 -12.79 -11.11
N GLU A 62 -21.94 -13.18 -10.44
CA GLU A 62 -23.18 -12.39 -10.33
C GLU A 62 -22.97 -11.05 -9.61
N LEU A 63 -22.05 -10.97 -8.64
CA LEU A 63 -21.66 -9.70 -8.01
C LEU A 63 -20.90 -8.77 -8.97
N GLY A 64 -20.29 -9.30 -10.04
CA GLY A 64 -19.54 -8.53 -11.03
C GLY A 64 -18.02 -8.53 -10.81
N PHE A 65 -17.46 -9.49 -10.07
CA PHE A 65 -16.02 -9.74 -10.07
C PHE A 65 -15.56 -10.36 -11.38
N ASN A 66 -14.30 -10.16 -11.73
CA ASN A 66 -13.71 -10.62 -12.99
C ASN A 66 -12.83 -11.86 -12.80
N HIS A 67 -12.30 -12.08 -11.60
CA HIS A 67 -11.44 -13.23 -11.32
C HIS A 67 -11.53 -13.70 -9.87
N VAL A 68 -11.08 -14.92 -9.68
CA VAL A 68 -10.81 -15.50 -8.38
C VAL A 68 -9.34 -15.89 -8.27
N ARG A 69 -8.73 -15.59 -7.12
CA ARG A 69 -7.43 -16.14 -6.75
C ARG A 69 -7.70 -17.30 -5.79
N ILE A 70 -7.10 -18.45 -6.07
CA ILE A 70 -7.28 -19.70 -5.32
C ILE A 70 -5.95 -19.99 -4.60
N PRO A 71 -5.84 -19.63 -3.30
CA PRO A 71 -4.73 -20.02 -2.47
C PRO A 71 -4.65 -21.54 -2.30
N ILE A 72 -3.53 -22.18 -2.65
CA ILE A 72 -3.40 -23.64 -2.61
C ILE A 72 -2.12 -24.04 -1.90
N ARG A 73 -2.24 -24.86 -0.87
CA ARG A 73 -1.11 -25.49 -0.19
C ARG A 73 -0.85 -26.88 -0.74
N TRP A 74 0.19 -27.04 -1.57
CA TRP A 74 0.56 -28.32 -2.19
C TRP A 74 1.44 -29.21 -1.31
N GLU A 75 2.10 -28.63 -0.33
CA GLU A 75 3.14 -29.21 0.51
C GLU A 75 2.68 -30.42 1.36
N PRO A 76 1.51 -30.44 2.03
CA PRO A 76 1.17 -31.52 2.96
C PRO A 76 1.26 -32.90 2.34
N GLU A 77 1.74 -33.88 3.14
CA GLU A 77 1.84 -35.29 2.70
C GLU A 77 0.47 -35.87 2.25
N ALA A 78 -0.61 -35.32 2.80
CA ALA A 78 -1.95 -35.63 2.33
C ALA A 78 -2.19 -35.25 0.87
N ARG A 79 -1.40 -34.33 0.30
CA ARG A 79 -1.54 -33.75 -1.04
C ARG A 79 -0.39 -34.13 -1.98
N SER A 80 0.83 -34.24 -1.47
CA SER A 80 2.02 -34.60 -2.27
C SER A 80 3.03 -35.42 -1.50
N SER A 81 3.81 -36.28 -2.21
CA SER A 81 4.88 -37.07 -1.59
C SER A 81 5.97 -36.18 -0.97
N LEU A 82 6.52 -36.62 0.16
CA LEU A 82 7.65 -35.95 0.80
C LEU A 82 9.00 -36.33 0.16
N THR A 83 9.03 -37.36 -0.68
CA THR A 83 10.23 -37.90 -1.32
C THR A 83 10.13 -37.82 -2.83
N SER A 84 11.30 -37.73 -3.49
CA SER A 84 11.39 -37.72 -4.97
C SER A 84 10.61 -38.89 -5.56
N PRO A 85 9.83 -38.67 -6.64
CA PRO A 85 9.73 -37.45 -7.46
C PRO A 85 8.72 -36.43 -6.93
N TYR A 86 8.37 -36.43 -5.65
CA TYR A 86 7.47 -35.46 -5.00
C TYR A 86 6.07 -35.42 -5.62
N THR A 87 5.54 -36.58 -5.98
CA THR A 87 4.29 -36.74 -6.74
C THR A 87 3.11 -36.08 -6.04
N ILE A 88 2.45 -35.16 -6.71
CA ILE A 88 1.16 -34.60 -6.28
C ILE A 88 0.10 -35.66 -6.51
N LYS A 89 -0.77 -35.92 -5.50
CA LYS A 89 -1.83 -36.91 -5.61
C LYS A 89 -2.83 -36.50 -6.71
N THR A 90 -3.11 -37.39 -7.62
CA THR A 90 -4.07 -37.16 -8.72
C THR A 90 -5.45 -36.76 -8.20
N SER A 91 -5.87 -37.30 -7.04
CA SER A 91 -7.13 -36.89 -6.41
C SER A 91 -7.15 -35.41 -6.02
N PHE A 92 -6.03 -34.87 -5.55
CA PHE A 92 -5.93 -33.46 -5.20
C PHE A 92 -5.85 -32.58 -6.45
N LEU A 93 -5.05 -32.95 -7.47
CA LEU A 93 -5.06 -32.27 -8.77
C LEU A 93 -6.47 -32.19 -9.36
N ASN A 94 -7.23 -33.30 -9.33
CA ASN A 94 -8.61 -33.33 -9.82
C ASN A 94 -9.55 -32.48 -8.96
N ARG A 95 -9.31 -32.38 -7.63
CA ARG A 95 -10.08 -31.48 -6.77
C ARG A 95 -9.86 -30.02 -7.15
N ILE A 96 -8.60 -29.60 -7.33
CA ILE A 96 -8.28 -28.24 -7.76
C ILE A 96 -8.83 -27.98 -9.17
N LYS A 97 -8.71 -28.94 -10.10
CA LYS A 97 -9.33 -28.86 -11.42
C LYS A 97 -10.83 -28.55 -11.35
N GLN A 98 -11.56 -29.25 -10.49
CA GLN A 98 -13.00 -29.01 -10.30
C GLN A 98 -13.29 -27.56 -9.91
N VAL A 99 -12.48 -26.97 -9.02
CA VAL A 99 -12.65 -25.58 -8.56
C VAL A 99 -12.29 -24.58 -9.67
N VAL A 100 -11.20 -24.83 -10.37
CA VAL A 100 -10.77 -24.03 -11.54
C VAL A 100 -11.86 -24.06 -12.62
N ASP A 101 -12.34 -25.26 -12.99
CA ASP A 101 -13.37 -25.41 -14.01
C ASP A 101 -14.68 -24.71 -13.60
N SER A 102 -15.05 -24.75 -12.32
CA SER A 102 -16.23 -24.08 -11.82
C SER A 102 -16.13 -22.55 -12.03
N ALA A 103 -14.97 -21.96 -11.75
CA ALA A 103 -14.76 -20.53 -11.94
C ALA A 103 -14.71 -20.15 -13.43
N LEU A 104 -13.98 -20.89 -14.25
CA LEU A 104 -13.89 -20.65 -15.69
C LEU A 104 -15.24 -20.80 -16.40
N ASN A 105 -16.09 -21.75 -15.95
CA ASN A 105 -17.44 -21.95 -16.49
C ASN A 105 -18.42 -20.82 -16.11
N ASN A 106 -18.03 -19.95 -15.17
CA ASN A 106 -18.75 -18.73 -14.83
C ASN A 106 -18.05 -17.47 -15.37
N ASP A 107 -17.27 -17.61 -16.45
CA ASP A 107 -16.56 -16.52 -17.13
C ASP A 107 -15.56 -15.76 -16.24
N LEU A 108 -15.12 -16.33 -15.13
CA LEU A 108 -14.09 -15.75 -14.26
C LEU A 108 -12.70 -16.16 -14.72
N PHE A 109 -11.75 -15.24 -14.70
CA PHE A 109 -10.35 -15.59 -14.73
C PHE A 109 -9.93 -16.27 -13.43
N VAL A 110 -8.91 -17.09 -13.47
CA VAL A 110 -8.45 -17.86 -12.31
C VAL A 110 -6.94 -17.67 -12.11
N ILE A 111 -6.53 -17.35 -10.89
CA ILE A 111 -5.14 -17.39 -10.47
C ILE A 111 -4.99 -18.54 -9.48
N ILE A 112 -4.17 -19.53 -9.80
CA ILE A 112 -3.75 -20.58 -8.84
C ILE A 112 -2.32 -20.33 -8.42
N ASN A 113 -2.02 -20.62 -7.14
CA ASN A 113 -0.67 -20.40 -6.60
C ASN A 113 -0.16 -21.59 -5.79
N MET A 114 1.09 -21.50 -5.36
CA MET A 114 1.61 -22.22 -4.21
C MET A 114 1.55 -21.28 -3.02
N HIS A 115 0.56 -21.47 -2.10
CA HIS A 115 0.29 -20.45 -1.06
C HIS A 115 1.20 -20.63 0.15
N HIS A 116 1.13 -21.74 0.87
CA HIS A 116 2.02 -22.05 1.97
C HIS A 116 2.98 -23.17 1.58
N HIS A 117 4.25 -22.99 1.89
CA HIS A 117 5.29 -23.98 1.78
C HIS A 117 6.29 -23.81 2.93
N ASP A 118 5.84 -24.11 4.16
CA ASP A 118 6.58 -23.78 5.39
C ASP A 118 7.98 -24.36 5.40
N SER A 119 8.16 -25.58 4.85
CA SER A 119 9.47 -26.22 4.74
C SER A 119 10.40 -25.49 3.75
N LEU A 120 9.86 -24.85 2.70
CA LEU A 120 10.65 -24.04 1.75
C LEU A 120 11.13 -22.75 2.41
N TYR A 121 10.26 -22.09 3.18
CA TYR A 121 10.62 -20.88 3.91
C TYR A 121 11.70 -21.14 4.98
N ALA A 122 11.62 -22.30 5.66
CA ALA A 122 12.58 -22.69 6.69
C ALA A 122 13.90 -23.26 6.14
N TYR A 123 13.85 -24.06 5.05
CA TYR A 123 14.98 -24.81 4.50
C TYR A 123 15.02 -24.71 2.95
N PRO A 124 15.17 -23.51 2.39
CA PRO A 124 14.99 -23.28 0.95
C PRO A 124 15.86 -24.19 0.06
N ASP A 125 17.16 -24.32 0.36
CA ASP A 125 18.07 -25.10 -0.46
C ASP A 125 17.72 -26.61 -0.49
N ALA A 126 17.24 -27.13 0.64
CA ALA A 126 16.82 -28.52 0.77
C ALA A 126 15.46 -28.81 0.11
N GLN A 127 14.61 -27.79 -0.03
CA GLN A 127 13.25 -27.93 -0.57
C GLN A 127 13.11 -27.46 -2.01
N LYS A 128 14.13 -26.87 -2.58
CA LYS A 128 14.13 -26.35 -3.95
C LYS A 128 13.72 -27.40 -4.98
N GLU A 129 14.30 -28.60 -4.91
CA GLU A 129 13.98 -29.69 -5.84
C GLU A 129 12.49 -30.06 -5.76
N ARG A 130 11.93 -30.13 -4.55
CA ARG A 130 10.52 -30.42 -4.33
C ARG A 130 9.62 -29.32 -4.90
N PHE A 131 9.96 -28.07 -4.64
CA PHE A 131 9.24 -26.90 -5.15
C PHE A 131 9.17 -26.90 -6.68
N LEU A 132 10.30 -27.14 -7.36
CA LEU A 132 10.36 -27.20 -8.83
C LEU A 132 9.64 -28.43 -9.39
N ALA A 133 9.76 -29.60 -8.73
CA ALA A 133 9.06 -30.82 -9.13
C ALA A 133 7.52 -30.69 -9.00
N GLN A 134 7.05 -29.95 -8.01
CA GLN A 134 5.62 -29.65 -7.86
C GLN A 134 5.15 -28.73 -8.98
N TRP A 135 5.88 -27.64 -9.29
CA TRP A 135 5.55 -26.73 -10.40
C TRP A 135 5.55 -27.45 -11.75
N LYS A 136 6.49 -28.36 -11.98
CA LYS A 136 6.49 -29.17 -13.20
C LYS A 136 5.20 -29.97 -13.37
N GLN A 137 4.71 -30.60 -12.29
CA GLN A 137 3.49 -31.40 -12.32
C GLN A 137 2.23 -30.53 -12.47
N ILE A 138 2.19 -29.37 -11.79
CA ILE A 138 1.09 -28.40 -11.89
C ILE A 138 1.02 -27.86 -13.33
N SER A 139 2.14 -27.40 -13.87
CA SER A 139 2.21 -26.81 -15.21
C SER A 139 1.85 -27.81 -16.30
N GLU A 140 2.31 -29.06 -16.21
CA GLU A 140 1.96 -30.14 -17.14
C GLU A 140 0.46 -30.49 -17.06
N PHE A 141 -0.12 -30.52 -15.85
CA PHE A 141 -1.53 -30.88 -15.64
C PHE A 141 -2.48 -29.83 -16.23
N PHE A 142 -2.13 -28.55 -16.15
CA PHE A 142 -2.97 -27.44 -16.60
C PHE A 142 -2.54 -26.83 -17.94
N LYS A 143 -1.63 -27.44 -18.69
CA LYS A 143 -1.07 -26.89 -19.93
C LYS A 143 -2.09 -26.56 -21.03
N ASP A 144 -3.18 -27.36 -21.10
CA ASP A 144 -4.19 -27.23 -22.14
C ASP A 144 -5.29 -26.19 -21.80
N TYR A 145 -5.17 -25.49 -20.65
CA TYR A 145 -6.06 -24.41 -20.27
C TYR A 145 -5.74 -23.11 -21.02
N SER A 146 -6.79 -22.31 -21.27
CA SER A 146 -6.64 -21.00 -21.90
C SER A 146 -5.92 -19.98 -21.00
N ASP A 147 -5.67 -18.79 -21.54
CA ASP A 147 -5.08 -17.64 -20.83
C ASP A 147 -5.95 -17.11 -19.69
N SER A 148 -7.17 -17.63 -19.53
CA SER A 148 -8.03 -17.33 -18.38
C SER A 148 -7.57 -18.02 -17.08
N LEU A 149 -6.63 -18.98 -17.16
CA LEU A 149 -5.95 -19.55 -16.00
C LEU A 149 -4.53 -19.00 -15.93
N LEU A 150 -4.16 -18.38 -14.83
CA LEU A 150 -2.85 -17.82 -14.55
C LEU A 150 -2.17 -18.57 -13.40
N PHE A 151 -0.84 -18.51 -13.32
CA PHE A 151 -0.09 -19.11 -12.23
C PHE A 151 0.65 -18.03 -11.44
N GLU A 152 0.58 -18.10 -10.11
CA GLU A 152 1.40 -17.32 -9.21
C GLU A 152 2.40 -18.23 -8.51
N ILE A 153 3.68 -17.97 -8.69
CA ILE A 153 4.74 -18.94 -8.37
C ILE A 153 4.75 -19.31 -6.88
N LEU A 154 4.68 -18.31 -5.99
CA LEU A 154 4.70 -18.53 -4.53
C LEU A 154 4.09 -17.33 -3.82
N ASN A 155 3.21 -17.62 -2.86
CA ASN A 155 2.70 -16.62 -1.93
C ASN A 155 3.78 -16.20 -0.93
N GLU A 156 3.97 -14.91 -0.76
CA GLU A 156 4.69 -14.29 0.37
C GLU A 156 6.05 -14.93 0.72
N PRO A 157 7.04 -14.98 -0.16
CA PRO A 157 8.35 -15.50 0.17
C PRO A 157 8.97 -14.77 1.37
N HIS A 158 9.41 -15.52 2.39
CA HIS A 158 9.93 -14.96 3.64
C HIS A 158 10.89 -15.92 4.37
N GLY A 159 11.32 -15.53 5.56
CA GLY A 159 12.18 -16.34 6.43
C GLY A 159 13.56 -16.55 5.81
N ASN A 160 14.02 -17.81 5.75
CA ASN A 160 15.31 -18.15 5.16
C ASN A 160 15.29 -18.15 3.61
N LEU A 161 14.10 -18.06 2.99
CA LEU A 161 13.96 -17.78 1.56
C LEU A 161 14.13 -16.27 1.34
N THR A 162 15.37 -15.81 1.45
CA THR A 162 15.75 -14.40 1.25
C THR A 162 15.43 -13.90 -0.15
N ALA A 163 15.44 -12.59 -0.36
CA ALA A 163 15.18 -11.98 -1.66
C ALA A 163 16.10 -12.53 -2.76
N ASP A 164 17.39 -12.71 -2.49
CA ASP A 164 18.35 -13.26 -3.48
C ASP A 164 18.00 -14.70 -3.85
N LYS A 165 17.66 -15.54 -2.87
CA LYS A 165 17.22 -16.92 -3.13
C LYS A 165 15.89 -16.93 -3.88
N TRP A 166 14.96 -16.06 -3.50
CA TRP A 166 13.67 -15.94 -4.18
C TRP A 166 13.84 -15.55 -5.65
N ASN A 167 14.68 -14.56 -5.97
CA ASN A 167 14.98 -14.19 -7.35
C ASN A 167 15.50 -15.38 -8.19
N SER A 168 16.39 -16.20 -7.60
CA SER A 168 16.87 -17.42 -8.27
C SER A 168 15.76 -18.46 -8.43
N PHE A 169 15.00 -18.75 -7.36
CA PHE A 169 14.00 -19.81 -7.36
C PHE A 169 12.80 -19.48 -8.23
N SER A 170 12.35 -18.22 -8.24
CA SER A 170 11.27 -17.77 -9.12
C SER A 170 11.66 -17.87 -10.60
N GLY A 171 12.91 -17.52 -10.96
CA GLY A 171 13.42 -17.67 -12.31
C GLY A 171 13.47 -19.14 -12.75
N GLU A 172 13.92 -20.05 -11.87
CA GLU A 172 13.97 -21.49 -12.20
C GLU A 172 12.57 -22.13 -12.27
N ALA A 173 11.64 -21.69 -11.41
CA ALA A 173 10.25 -22.11 -11.49
C ALA A 173 9.58 -21.62 -12.79
N LEU A 174 9.83 -20.36 -13.17
CA LEU A 174 9.36 -19.81 -14.45
C LEU A 174 9.87 -20.66 -15.63
N GLN A 175 11.17 -20.97 -15.68
CA GLN A 175 11.74 -21.82 -16.74
C GLN A 175 11.11 -23.22 -16.76
N THR A 176 10.83 -23.79 -15.59
CA THR A 176 10.14 -25.08 -15.46
C THR A 176 8.73 -25.01 -16.05
N ILE A 177 7.98 -23.96 -15.73
CA ILE A 177 6.61 -23.74 -16.21
C ILE A 177 6.60 -23.49 -17.72
N ARG A 178 7.56 -22.73 -18.26
CA ARG A 178 7.67 -22.40 -19.68
C ARG A 178 7.83 -23.63 -20.58
N THR A 179 8.32 -24.75 -20.06
CA THR A 179 8.46 -26.01 -20.80
C THR A 179 7.11 -26.48 -21.37
N ASP A 180 6.04 -26.36 -20.59
CA ASP A 180 4.69 -26.84 -20.96
C ASP A 180 3.71 -25.67 -21.20
N ASN A 181 4.03 -24.47 -20.76
CA ASN A 181 3.19 -23.27 -20.83
C ASN A 181 4.00 -22.05 -21.32
N PRO A 182 4.40 -22.00 -22.60
CA PRO A 182 5.30 -20.97 -23.14
C PRO A 182 4.73 -19.55 -23.00
N ASP A 183 3.42 -19.37 -23.16
CA ASP A 183 2.77 -18.06 -23.21
C ASP A 183 1.91 -17.73 -21.97
N ARG A 184 1.80 -18.67 -21.00
CA ARG A 184 1.01 -18.51 -19.79
C ARG A 184 1.45 -17.28 -18.99
N ILE A 185 0.52 -16.43 -18.60
CA ILE A 185 0.82 -15.33 -17.68
C ILE A 185 1.19 -15.87 -16.30
N ILE A 186 2.34 -15.41 -15.81
CA ILE A 186 2.90 -15.80 -14.52
C ILE A 186 2.95 -14.57 -13.60
N LEU A 187 2.44 -14.72 -12.38
CA LEU A 187 2.56 -13.70 -11.35
C LEU A 187 3.79 -13.99 -10.49
N ILE A 188 4.62 -12.95 -10.27
CA ILE A 188 5.81 -13.01 -9.44
C ILE A 188 5.67 -11.98 -8.31
N GLY A 189 5.60 -12.49 -7.08
CA GLY A 189 5.51 -11.67 -5.88
C GLY A 189 6.89 -11.20 -5.39
N THR A 190 6.88 -10.24 -4.48
CA THR A 190 8.07 -9.76 -3.77
C THR A 190 8.42 -10.68 -2.60
N ALA A 191 9.68 -10.73 -2.22
CA ALA A 191 10.10 -11.29 -0.93
C ALA A 191 9.58 -10.42 0.25
N GLU A 192 9.91 -10.81 1.48
CA GLU A 192 9.48 -10.08 2.68
C GLU A 192 7.96 -10.02 2.82
N TYR A 193 7.33 -11.21 2.79
CA TYR A 193 5.88 -11.39 2.92
C TYR A 193 5.06 -10.76 1.79
N GLY A 194 5.58 -10.71 0.57
CA GLY A 194 4.86 -10.15 -0.57
C GLY A 194 4.65 -8.62 -0.52
N GLY A 195 5.23 -7.95 0.48
CA GLY A 195 5.03 -6.54 0.75
C GLY A 195 5.83 -5.59 -0.16
N LEU A 196 5.52 -4.30 -0.06
CA LEU A 196 6.22 -3.23 -0.79
C LEU A 196 7.71 -3.13 -0.40
N SER A 197 8.09 -3.53 0.82
CA SER A 197 9.48 -3.52 1.29
C SER A 197 10.41 -4.43 0.47
N GLY A 198 9.89 -5.54 -0.07
CA GLY A 198 10.64 -6.46 -0.91
C GLY A 198 10.88 -5.96 -2.34
N LEU A 199 10.19 -4.91 -2.77
CA LEU A 199 10.17 -4.46 -4.16
C LEU A 199 11.55 -4.01 -4.67
N SER A 200 12.30 -3.28 -3.84
CA SER A 200 13.64 -2.79 -4.20
C SER A 200 14.68 -3.90 -4.42
N LYS A 201 14.38 -5.12 -3.96
CA LYS A 201 15.24 -6.30 -4.06
C LYS A 201 14.77 -7.27 -5.16
N LEU A 202 13.60 -7.04 -5.75
CA LEU A 202 13.05 -7.90 -6.79
C LEU A 202 13.83 -7.73 -8.08
N GLN A 203 14.32 -8.86 -8.62
CA GLN A 203 14.95 -8.94 -9.93
C GLN A 203 14.04 -9.75 -10.86
N LEU A 204 13.48 -9.06 -11.84
CA LEU A 204 12.58 -9.69 -12.79
C LEU A 204 13.36 -10.57 -13.78
N PRO A 205 12.88 -11.80 -14.06
CA PRO A 205 13.40 -12.59 -15.15
C PRO A 205 13.10 -11.96 -16.52
N ASP A 206 13.87 -12.32 -17.51
CA ASP A 206 13.70 -11.90 -18.91
C ASP A 206 12.55 -12.67 -19.56
N ASP A 207 11.31 -12.21 -19.36
CA ASP A 207 10.07 -12.85 -19.86
C ASP A 207 8.97 -11.79 -20.04
N GLU A 208 8.27 -11.81 -21.18
CA GLU A 208 7.25 -10.81 -21.53
C GLU A 208 5.87 -11.10 -20.90
N ASN A 209 5.64 -12.35 -20.44
CA ASN A 209 4.35 -12.81 -19.93
C ASN A 209 4.31 -12.90 -18.40
N ILE A 210 4.78 -11.84 -17.73
CA ILE A 210 4.77 -11.73 -16.27
C ILE A 210 4.00 -10.52 -15.79
N ILE A 211 3.39 -10.66 -14.61
CA ILE A 211 2.73 -9.62 -13.82
C ILE A 211 3.42 -9.58 -12.45
N VAL A 212 3.77 -8.40 -11.94
CA VAL A 212 4.26 -8.28 -10.57
C VAL A 212 3.08 -8.26 -9.61
N THR A 213 3.14 -9.06 -8.54
CA THR A 213 2.12 -9.06 -7.50
C THR A 213 2.67 -8.60 -6.16
N VAL A 214 1.86 -7.85 -5.41
CA VAL A 214 2.17 -7.42 -4.04
C VAL A 214 0.93 -7.54 -3.17
N HIS A 215 1.15 -7.66 -1.85
CA HIS A 215 0.10 -7.64 -0.84
C HIS A 215 0.17 -6.35 -0.03
N TYR A 216 -1.00 -5.89 0.45
CA TYR A 216 -1.05 -4.65 1.20
C TYR A 216 -2.08 -4.69 2.32
N TYR A 217 -1.60 -4.53 3.55
CA TYR A 217 -2.43 -4.56 4.75
C TYR A 217 -2.19 -3.39 5.71
N ASN A 218 -1.43 -2.35 5.28
CA ASN A 218 -1.21 -1.20 6.16
C ASN A 218 -2.46 -0.30 6.28
N PRO A 219 -2.68 0.32 7.44
CA PRO A 219 -1.95 0.14 8.70
C PRO A 219 -2.24 -1.22 9.32
N PHE A 220 -1.20 -2.02 9.58
CA PHE A 220 -1.36 -3.41 10.05
C PHE A 220 -2.12 -3.50 11.38
N SER A 221 -1.94 -2.50 12.26
CA SER A 221 -2.70 -2.39 13.51
C SER A 221 -4.21 -2.17 13.30
N PHE A 222 -4.61 -1.59 12.17
CA PHE A 222 -6.02 -1.49 11.81
C PHE A 222 -6.54 -2.78 11.19
N THR A 223 -5.84 -3.31 10.18
CA THR A 223 -6.33 -4.44 9.39
C THR A 223 -6.28 -5.77 10.12
N HIS A 224 -5.41 -5.91 11.13
CA HIS A 224 -5.20 -7.15 11.89
C HIS A 224 -5.48 -7.01 13.39
N GLN A 225 -6.17 -5.95 13.82
CA GLN A 225 -6.56 -5.79 15.22
C GLN A 225 -7.33 -7.02 15.72
N GLY A 226 -6.94 -7.56 16.89
CA GLY A 226 -7.56 -8.74 17.50
C GLY A 226 -7.38 -10.05 16.74
N ALA A 227 -6.54 -10.10 15.69
CA ALA A 227 -6.24 -11.32 14.95
C ALA A 227 -5.19 -12.16 15.71
N SER A 228 -5.57 -13.30 16.22
CA SER A 228 -4.72 -14.14 17.10
C SER A 228 -3.41 -14.61 16.46
N TRP A 229 -3.31 -14.60 15.14
CA TRP A 229 -2.10 -14.98 14.37
C TRP A 229 -1.17 -13.79 14.06
N ALA A 230 -1.64 -12.55 14.30
CA ALA A 230 -0.89 -11.34 13.96
C ALA A 230 0.15 -10.91 15.03
N GLY A 231 0.34 -11.74 16.05
CA GLY A 231 1.31 -11.50 17.13
C GLY A 231 0.66 -11.11 18.45
N ASN A 232 1.49 -10.97 19.49
CA ASN A 232 1.01 -10.72 20.86
C ASN A 232 0.39 -9.34 21.07
N ASP A 233 0.65 -8.39 20.17
CA ASP A 233 0.16 -7.01 20.28
C ASP A 233 -1.20 -6.80 19.64
N ALA A 234 -1.72 -7.79 18.90
CA ALA A 234 -2.96 -7.65 18.12
C ALA A 234 -4.18 -7.23 18.95
N ASP A 235 -4.28 -7.71 20.19
CA ASP A 235 -5.36 -7.33 21.11
C ASP A 235 -5.22 -5.87 21.59
N SER A 236 -4.00 -5.33 21.64
CA SER A 236 -3.78 -3.92 22.00
C SER A 236 -4.19 -2.94 20.89
N TRP A 237 -4.39 -3.43 19.68
CA TRP A 237 -4.84 -2.64 18.52
C TRP A 237 -6.35 -2.54 18.40
N LEU A 238 -7.12 -3.29 19.20
CA LEU A 238 -8.59 -3.28 19.15
C LEU A 238 -9.14 -1.85 19.30
N GLY A 239 -10.07 -1.49 18.42
CA GLY A 239 -10.65 -0.15 18.35
C GLY A 239 -9.86 0.84 17.48
N THR A 240 -8.81 0.38 16.78
CA THR A 240 -8.15 1.21 15.75
C THR A 240 -9.13 1.46 14.60
N GLU A 241 -9.41 2.74 14.32
CA GLU A 241 -10.30 3.17 13.25
C GLU A 241 -9.52 3.65 12.02
N TRP A 242 -10.14 3.51 10.86
CA TRP A 242 -9.76 4.19 9.62
C TRP A 242 -10.80 5.28 9.32
N THR A 243 -10.40 6.53 9.42
CA THR A 243 -11.34 7.65 9.29
C THR A 243 -11.43 8.22 7.87
N ASP A 244 -10.51 7.80 6.99
CA ASP A 244 -10.45 8.21 5.59
C ASP A 244 -10.07 9.68 5.40
N THR A 245 -9.19 10.18 6.26
CA THR A 245 -8.65 11.53 6.15
C THR A 245 -7.63 11.66 5.02
N LYS A 246 -7.39 12.90 4.59
CA LYS A 246 -6.34 13.18 3.61
C LYS A 246 -4.98 12.68 4.06
N ASP A 247 -4.64 12.87 5.33
CA ASP A 247 -3.34 12.47 5.89
C ASP A 247 -3.16 10.95 5.87
N GLU A 248 -4.19 10.17 6.25
CA GLU A 248 -4.18 8.71 6.16
C GLU A 248 -3.98 8.23 4.70
N ARG A 249 -4.70 8.85 3.76
CA ARG A 249 -4.55 8.53 2.32
C ARG A 249 -3.18 8.91 1.77
N ASP A 250 -2.62 10.03 2.20
CA ASP A 250 -1.31 10.50 1.72
C ASP A 250 -0.17 9.59 2.19
N VAL A 251 -0.25 9.05 3.41
CA VAL A 251 0.68 8.01 3.89
C VAL A 251 0.64 6.78 2.97
N MET A 252 -0.55 6.26 2.65
CA MET A 252 -0.68 5.12 1.75
C MET A 252 -0.16 5.42 0.34
N ARG A 253 -0.48 6.59 -0.21
CA ARG A 253 0.04 7.01 -1.52
C ARG A 253 1.56 7.08 -1.54
N GLN A 254 2.15 7.56 -0.45
CA GLN A 254 3.60 7.60 -0.29
C GLN A 254 4.20 6.19 -0.26
N GLU A 255 3.58 5.24 0.46
CA GLU A 255 4.02 3.85 0.47
C GLU A 255 3.96 3.22 -0.94
N PHE A 256 2.87 3.45 -1.69
CA PHE A 256 2.74 2.95 -3.06
C PHE A 256 3.62 3.66 -4.10
N SER A 257 4.26 4.78 -3.76
CA SER A 257 5.07 5.54 -4.73
C SER A 257 6.20 4.72 -5.35
N SER A 258 6.82 3.83 -4.56
CA SER A 258 7.86 2.91 -5.02
C SER A 258 7.33 1.90 -6.04
N LEU A 259 6.12 1.36 -5.84
CA LEU A 259 5.47 0.43 -6.77
C LEU A 259 5.06 1.13 -8.07
N VAL A 260 4.57 2.37 -7.99
CA VAL A 260 4.27 3.20 -9.17
C VAL A 260 5.54 3.39 -9.99
N THR A 261 6.64 3.79 -9.35
CA THR A 261 7.95 3.98 -10.01
C THR A 261 8.43 2.68 -10.64
N PHE A 262 8.41 1.58 -9.89
CA PHE A 262 8.85 0.27 -10.37
C PHE A 262 8.05 -0.21 -11.60
N SER A 263 6.73 -0.10 -11.55
CA SER A 263 5.86 -0.46 -12.68
C SER A 263 6.16 0.36 -13.94
N LEU A 264 6.43 1.65 -13.77
CA LEU A 264 6.76 2.55 -14.88
C LEU A 264 8.15 2.27 -15.48
N GLU A 265 9.17 2.14 -14.64
CA GLU A 265 10.56 1.92 -15.07
C GLU A 265 10.73 0.58 -15.81
N ASN A 266 10.03 -0.45 -15.36
CA ASN A 266 10.07 -1.78 -15.95
C ASN A 266 8.98 -2.00 -17.01
N SER A 267 8.08 -1.04 -17.23
CA SER A 267 6.94 -1.17 -18.14
C SER A 267 6.14 -2.46 -17.89
N ILE A 268 5.90 -2.79 -16.62
CA ILE A 268 5.30 -4.06 -16.18
C ILE A 268 3.94 -3.85 -15.50
N PRO A 269 2.93 -4.71 -15.77
CA PRO A 269 1.64 -4.64 -15.08
C PRO A 269 1.76 -5.12 -13.63
N VAL A 270 0.86 -4.60 -12.79
CA VAL A 270 0.80 -4.89 -11.36
C VAL A 270 -0.55 -5.48 -10.98
N HIS A 271 -0.50 -6.48 -10.12
CA HIS A 271 -1.64 -7.08 -9.43
C HIS A 271 -1.51 -6.91 -7.92
N ILE A 272 -2.54 -6.44 -7.24
CA ILE A 272 -2.58 -6.46 -5.77
C ILE A 272 -3.25 -7.77 -5.36
N GLY A 273 -2.44 -8.78 -5.02
CA GLY A 273 -2.91 -10.16 -4.78
C GLY A 273 -3.77 -10.29 -3.53
N GLU A 274 -3.48 -9.46 -2.52
CA GLU A 274 -4.23 -9.46 -1.27
C GLU A 274 -4.30 -8.06 -0.66
N PHE A 275 -5.48 -7.69 -0.18
CA PHE A 275 -5.74 -6.57 0.73
C PHE A 275 -7.10 -6.81 1.41
N GLY A 276 -7.23 -6.40 2.66
CA GLY A 276 -8.45 -6.61 3.44
C GLY A 276 -8.29 -6.13 4.88
N ALA A 277 -9.37 -6.06 5.63
CA ALA A 277 -9.35 -5.77 7.05
C ALA A 277 -10.20 -6.80 7.82
N TYR A 278 -9.63 -7.34 8.91
CA TYR A 278 -10.23 -8.38 9.71
C TYR A 278 -11.51 -7.92 10.40
N SER A 279 -12.44 -8.85 10.62
CA SER A 279 -13.81 -8.57 11.09
C SER A 279 -13.92 -7.95 12.49
N THR A 280 -12.85 -7.92 13.27
CA THR A 280 -12.77 -7.21 14.56
C THR A 280 -12.69 -5.69 14.39
N ALA A 281 -12.21 -5.20 13.23
CA ALA A 281 -12.29 -3.80 12.88
C ALA A 281 -13.76 -3.40 12.59
N ASP A 282 -14.13 -2.17 12.95
CA ASP A 282 -15.49 -1.70 12.71
C ASP A 282 -15.82 -1.63 11.20
N MET A 283 -17.07 -1.94 10.87
CA MET A 283 -17.50 -2.06 9.48
C MET A 283 -17.39 -0.76 8.69
N THR A 284 -17.56 0.38 9.34
CA THR A 284 -17.47 1.70 8.68
C THR A 284 -16.05 1.98 8.24
N SER A 285 -15.07 1.76 9.13
CA SER A 285 -13.64 1.89 8.82
C SER A 285 -13.21 0.88 7.75
N ARG A 286 -13.65 -0.39 7.85
CA ARG A 286 -13.39 -1.42 6.84
C ARG A 286 -13.88 -0.98 5.46
N ALA A 287 -15.13 -0.51 5.36
CA ALA A 287 -15.71 -0.07 4.09
C ALA A 287 -15.00 1.15 3.50
N LYS A 288 -14.63 2.15 4.32
CA LYS A 288 -13.89 3.33 3.87
C LYS A 288 -12.50 2.97 3.34
N TRP A 289 -11.73 2.19 4.11
CA TRP A 289 -10.39 1.73 3.74
C TRP A 289 -10.42 0.91 2.46
N THR A 290 -11.34 -0.04 2.36
CA THR A 290 -11.54 -0.88 1.18
C THR A 290 -11.93 -0.05 -0.05
N THR A 291 -12.85 0.91 0.10
CA THR A 291 -13.25 1.79 -1.01
C THR A 291 -12.05 2.61 -1.52
N PHE A 292 -11.31 3.24 -0.61
CA PHE A 292 -10.14 4.04 -0.99
C PHE A 292 -9.13 3.21 -1.77
N LEU A 293 -8.72 2.05 -1.25
CA LEU A 293 -7.70 1.21 -1.90
C LEU A 293 -8.19 0.64 -3.22
N ALA A 294 -9.39 0.08 -3.29
CA ALA A 294 -9.92 -0.47 -4.54
C ALA A 294 -9.95 0.59 -5.65
N ARG A 295 -10.43 1.80 -5.34
CA ARG A 295 -10.45 2.92 -6.31
C ARG A 295 -9.05 3.44 -6.62
N TYR A 296 -8.14 3.48 -5.65
CA TYR A 296 -6.75 3.87 -5.88
C TYR A 296 -6.04 2.90 -6.82
N PHE A 297 -6.19 1.60 -6.64
CA PHE A 297 -5.61 0.59 -7.52
C PHE A 297 -6.14 0.70 -8.95
N GLU A 298 -7.44 0.92 -9.11
CA GLU A 298 -8.06 1.14 -10.42
C GLU A 298 -7.53 2.41 -11.10
N GLN A 299 -7.30 3.50 -10.35
CA GLN A 299 -6.67 4.71 -10.88
C GLN A 299 -5.25 4.47 -11.38
N GLN A 300 -4.51 3.53 -10.76
CA GLN A 300 -3.19 3.10 -11.22
C GLN A 300 -3.26 2.09 -12.40
N SER A 301 -4.44 1.66 -12.81
CA SER A 301 -4.64 0.56 -13.78
C SER A 301 -4.08 -0.78 -13.28
N TRP A 302 -4.09 -1.00 -11.99
CA TRP A 302 -3.72 -2.25 -11.35
C TRP A 302 -4.95 -3.13 -11.17
N SER A 303 -4.81 -4.43 -11.41
CA SER A 303 -5.82 -5.41 -11.00
C SER A 303 -5.65 -5.75 -9.52
N TRP A 304 -6.70 -6.26 -8.89
CA TRP A 304 -6.64 -6.58 -7.47
C TRP A 304 -7.56 -7.74 -7.08
N ALA A 305 -7.20 -8.48 -6.03
CA ALA A 305 -8.00 -9.52 -5.39
C ALA A 305 -8.16 -9.24 -3.89
N TYR A 306 -9.40 -9.00 -3.45
CA TYR A 306 -9.70 -8.75 -2.04
C TYR A 306 -9.52 -10.03 -1.21
N TRP A 307 -8.92 -9.91 -0.04
CA TRP A 307 -8.83 -10.97 0.96
C TRP A 307 -9.94 -10.81 1.98
N GLU A 308 -11.04 -11.58 2.00
CA GLU A 308 -11.33 -12.72 1.15
C GLU A 308 -12.87 -12.89 0.98
N PHE A 309 -13.38 -14.03 0.45
CA PHE A 309 -14.80 -14.19 0.15
C PHE A 309 -15.65 -14.44 1.39
N SER A 310 -15.34 -15.48 2.24
CA SER A 310 -16.30 -16.03 3.20
C SER A 310 -15.75 -16.42 4.58
N ALA A 311 -14.55 -15.96 4.96
CA ALA A 311 -14.00 -16.19 6.29
C ALA A 311 -13.83 -14.89 7.10
N GLY A 312 -12.76 -14.72 7.87
CA GLY A 312 -12.61 -13.64 8.83
C GLY A 312 -12.50 -12.22 8.25
N PHE A 313 -12.13 -12.06 7.00
CA PHE A 313 -12.12 -10.79 6.27
C PHE A 313 -13.32 -10.67 5.31
N GLY A 314 -14.11 -11.70 5.23
CA GLY A 314 -15.08 -12.00 4.18
C GLY A 314 -16.09 -10.92 3.84
N ILE A 315 -16.55 -10.97 2.58
CA ILE A 315 -17.69 -10.19 2.10
C ILE A 315 -19.02 -10.95 2.19
N TYR A 316 -18.96 -12.26 2.45
CA TYR A 316 -20.11 -13.15 2.56
C TYR A 316 -20.07 -13.95 3.87
N ASN A 317 -21.21 -14.08 4.52
CA ASN A 317 -21.39 -14.91 5.72
C ASN A 317 -22.09 -16.22 5.35
N PRO A 318 -21.38 -17.35 5.27
CA PRO A 318 -21.96 -18.62 4.85
C PRO A 318 -22.97 -19.19 5.85
N ASN A 319 -22.91 -18.81 7.13
CA ASN A 319 -23.85 -19.28 8.14
C ASN A 319 -25.18 -18.53 8.08
N ALA A 320 -25.17 -17.26 7.71
CA ALA A 320 -26.37 -16.43 7.57
C ALA A 320 -26.85 -16.37 6.12
N GLU A 321 -26.08 -16.87 5.17
CA GLU A 321 -26.32 -16.79 3.72
C GLU A 321 -26.54 -15.35 3.24
N THR A 322 -25.76 -14.38 3.79
CA THR A 322 -25.90 -12.95 3.50
C THR A 322 -24.56 -12.32 3.14
N TYR A 323 -24.62 -11.29 2.31
CA TYR A 323 -23.47 -10.45 2.03
C TYR A 323 -23.30 -9.33 3.07
N TYR A 324 -22.07 -8.95 3.31
CA TYR A 324 -21.76 -7.70 3.98
C TYR A 324 -21.82 -6.57 2.96
N GLU A 325 -23.01 -6.02 2.73
CA GLU A 325 -23.31 -5.04 1.68
C GLU A 325 -22.36 -3.84 1.69
N ASN A 326 -21.91 -3.40 2.87
CA ASN A 326 -20.96 -2.30 3.00
C ASN A 326 -19.62 -2.62 2.31
N LEU A 327 -19.14 -3.87 2.38
CA LEU A 327 -17.92 -4.31 1.73
C LEU A 327 -18.12 -4.59 0.25
N VAL A 328 -19.25 -5.19 -0.13
CA VAL A 328 -19.61 -5.37 -1.55
C VAL A 328 -19.67 -4.03 -2.25
N ASN A 329 -20.35 -3.04 -1.64
CA ASN A 329 -20.42 -1.70 -2.19
C ASN A 329 -19.04 -1.02 -2.22
N ALA A 330 -18.22 -1.20 -1.19
CA ALA A 330 -16.85 -0.67 -1.14
C ALA A 330 -15.98 -1.17 -2.30
N LEU A 331 -16.08 -2.46 -2.60
CA LEU A 331 -15.30 -3.09 -3.66
C LEU A 331 -15.81 -2.74 -5.06
N LEU A 332 -17.13 -2.73 -5.27
CA LEU A 332 -17.72 -2.78 -6.61
C LEU A 332 -18.46 -1.51 -7.03
N HIS A 333 -19.09 -0.80 -6.11
CA HIS A 333 -20.06 0.24 -6.45
C HIS A 333 -19.71 1.65 -5.98
N ASN A 334 -19.04 1.78 -4.82
CA ASN A 334 -18.68 3.10 -4.30
C ASN A 334 -17.66 3.77 -5.20
N LYS A 335 -17.88 5.06 -5.48
CA LYS A 335 -16.86 5.93 -6.08
C LYS A 335 -15.80 6.29 -5.05
N MET A 336 -14.65 6.80 -5.50
CA MET A 336 -13.68 7.42 -4.60
C MET A 336 -14.35 8.56 -3.84
N PRO A 337 -14.50 8.46 -2.51
CA PRO A 337 -15.11 9.54 -1.73
C PRO A 337 -14.14 10.71 -1.57
N GLU A 338 -14.67 11.89 -1.25
CA GLU A 338 -13.82 12.97 -0.74
C GLU A 338 -13.23 12.55 0.61
N PRO A 339 -11.96 12.87 0.88
CA PRO A 339 -11.37 12.52 2.15
C PRO A 339 -12.08 13.24 3.30
N ALA A 340 -12.24 12.56 4.42
CA ALA A 340 -12.72 13.20 5.62
C ALA A 340 -11.75 14.29 6.07
N SER A 341 -12.27 15.35 6.66
CA SER A 341 -11.49 16.43 7.23
C SER A 341 -11.81 16.63 8.70
N TYR A 342 -10.88 17.19 9.45
CA TYR A 342 -11.12 17.60 10.80
C TYR A 342 -11.41 19.11 10.84
N LYS A 343 -12.52 19.49 11.50
CA LYS A 343 -12.74 20.87 11.92
C LYS A 343 -12.07 21.04 13.27
N GLY A 344 -11.09 21.95 13.34
CA GLY A 344 -10.38 22.24 14.57
C GLY A 344 -10.98 23.43 15.30
N THR A 345 -11.02 23.34 16.64
CA THR A 345 -11.23 24.47 17.56
C THR A 345 -9.94 24.66 18.34
N THR A 346 -9.32 25.83 18.24
CA THR A 346 -8.03 26.10 18.88
C THR A 346 -8.14 26.03 20.41
N VAL A 347 -7.33 25.17 21.00
CA VAL A 347 -7.12 25.06 22.47
C VAL A 347 -5.89 25.87 22.86
N TYR A 348 -4.80 25.76 22.09
CA TYR A 348 -3.59 26.52 22.26
C TYR A 348 -2.93 26.80 20.91
N ALA A 349 -2.46 28.01 20.72
CA ALA A 349 -1.62 28.40 19.59
C ALA A 349 -0.43 29.22 20.11
N SER A 350 0.79 28.82 19.73
CA SER A 350 1.99 29.51 20.16
C SER A 350 2.09 30.92 19.57
N ASN A 351 2.44 31.89 20.43
CA ASN A 351 2.76 33.26 20.03
C ASN A 351 4.24 33.53 20.31
N LEU A 352 5.08 33.30 19.31
CA LEU A 352 6.54 33.35 19.43
C LEU A 352 7.16 34.63 18.81
N GLU A 353 6.34 35.60 18.43
CA GLU A 353 6.81 36.79 17.69
C GLU A 353 7.90 37.56 18.47
N ASN A 354 7.77 37.72 19.77
CA ASN A 354 8.76 38.42 20.61
C ASN A 354 8.92 37.78 22.01
N SER A 355 8.55 36.51 22.15
CA SER A 355 8.55 35.84 23.45
C SER A 355 8.72 34.32 23.29
N ILE A 356 9.06 33.66 24.38
CA ILE A 356 9.04 32.19 24.45
C ILE A 356 7.65 31.65 24.86
N ASP A 357 6.62 32.47 24.89
CA ASP A 357 5.21 32.14 25.17
C ASP A 357 5.01 31.18 26.36
N ASN A 358 5.69 31.46 27.48
CA ASN A 358 5.69 30.63 28.68
C ASN A 358 6.09 29.17 28.48
N TRP A 359 6.87 28.87 27.45
CA TRP A 359 7.59 27.61 27.35
C TRP A 359 8.73 27.58 28.35
N ASN A 360 8.98 26.42 28.94
CA ASN A 360 10.05 26.21 29.90
C ASN A 360 10.93 25.07 29.42
N LEU A 361 12.23 25.21 29.61
CA LEU A 361 13.19 24.15 29.37
C LEU A 361 13.61 23.55 30.71
N TYR A 362 13.48 22.24 30.84
CA TYR A 362 13.91 21.49 32.02
C TYR A 362 15.06 20.56 31.63
N THR A 363 16.10 20.56 32.44
CA THR A 363 17.24 19.64 32.30
C THR A 363 17.39 18.78 33.54
N GLN A 364 17.78 17.51 33.35
CA GLN A 364 17.97 16.52 34.40
C GLN A 364 19.20 15.65 34.09
N GLY A 365 19.69 14.92 35.11
CA GLY A 365 20.88 14.11 34.96
C GLY A 365 22.11 14.97 34.63
N THR A 366 22.76 14.69 33.52
CA THR A 366 23.86 15.50 32.96
C THR A 366 23.39 16.41 31.83
N GLY A 367 22.06 16.49 31.60
CA GLY A 367 21.50 17.32 30.55
C GLY A 367 21.83 18.80 30.73
N ASP A 368 22.26 19.45 29.64
CA ASP A 368 22.60 20.86 29.62
C ASP A 368 22.15 21.47 28.29
N ALA A 369 21.23 22.43 28.39
CA ALA A 369 20.63 23.07 27.23
C ALA A 369 20.10 24.47 27.57
N GLU A 370 20.00 25.32 26.59
CA GLU A 370 19.48 26.69 26.70
C GLU A 370 18.29 26.89 25.74
N LEU A 371 17.27 27.63 26.22
CA LEU A 371 16.11 28.04 25.44
C LEU A 371 16.21 29.52 25.09
N SER A 372 16.09 29.84 23.82
CA SER A 372 16.00 31.21 23.33
C SER A 372 14.83 31.40 22.37
N ASN A 373 14.41 32.63 22.20
CA ASN A 373 13.46 33.02 21.14
C ASN A 373 14.26 33.27 19.85
N GLY A 374 13.97 32.48 18.82
CA GLY A 374 14.40 32.75 17.45
C GLY A 374 13.37 33.61 16.73
N ASN A 375 13.54 33.88 15.48
CA ASN A 375 12.58 34.64 14.67
C ASN A 375 11.27 33.83 14.48
N ASN A 376 10.31 34.00 15.40
CA ASN A 376 9.07 33.22 15.49
C ASN A 376 9.27 31.72 15.79
N SER A 377 10.35 31.34 16.45
CA SER A 377 10.65 29.96 16.84
C SER A 377 11.21 29.86 18.25
N LEU A 378 11.11 28.70 18.85
CA LEU A 378 11.86 28.32 20.03
C LEU A 378 13.12 27.63 19.57
N GLU A 379 14.28 28.17 19.96
CA GLU A 379 15.59 27.61 19.64
C GLU A 379 16.16 26.96 20.89
N ILE A 380 16.50 25.68 20.81
CA ILE A 380 17.06 24.90 21.89
C ILE A 380 18.49 24.50 21.50
N THR A 381 19.44 25.17 22.17
CA THR A 381 20.87 24.85 22.04
C THR A 381 21.21 23.80 23.08
N ILE A 382 21.69 22.63 22.66
CA ILE A 382 21.94 21.48 23.54
C ILE A 382 23.45 21.25 23.62
N SER A 383 24.02 21.52 24.80
CA SER A 383 25.44 21.27 25.10
C SER A 383 25.68 19.82 25.53
N ASN A 384 24.67 19.19 26.16
CA ASN A 384 24.69 17.78 26.55
C ASN A 384 23.26 17.23 26.64
N GLY A 385 22.93 16.28 25.78
CA GLY A 385 21.60 15.62 25.74
C GLY A 385 21.39 14.56 26.83
N SER A 386 22.45 14.21 27.60
CA SER A 386 22.38 13.17 28.62
C SER A 386 21.99 11.77 28.08
N THR A 387 21.59 10.86 28.99
CA THR A 387 21.34 9.43 28.65
C THR A 387 19.88 9.10 28.41
N GLU A 388 18.95 9.96 28.84
CA GLU A 388 17.52 9.71 28.72
C GLU A 388 16.84 10.81 27.88
N SER A 389 15.80 10.45 27.13
CA SER A 389 15.06 11.42 26.28
C SER A 389 14.48 12.57 27.08
N TRP A 390 13.97 12.29 28.25
CA TRP A 390 13.37 13.25 29.18
C TRP A 390 14.38 14.04 30.02
N HIS A 391 15.69 13.84 29.84
CA HIS A 391 16.71 14.64 30.52
C HIS A 391 16.86 16.06 29.92
N VAL A 392 16.28 16.31 28.76
CA VAL A 392 16.08 17.66 28.21
C VAL A 392 14.64 17.74 27.72
N GLN A 393 13.83 18.55 28.39
CA GLN A 393 12.40 18.69 28.08
C GLN A 393 12.01 20.13 27.82
N LEU A 394 11.45 20.41 26.66
CA LEU A 394 10.76 21.65 26.36
C LEU A 394 9.28 21.48 26.68
N VAL A 395 8.73 22.31 27.57
CA VAL A 395 7.40 22.09 28.17
C VAL A 395 6.53 23.35 28.14
N ARG A 396 5.26 23.20 27.74
CA ARG A 396 4.20 24.20 27.88
C ARG A 396 3.06 23.60 28.68
N GLY A 397 2.87 24.06 29.91
CA GLY A 397 1.81 23.60 30.82
C GLY A 397 0.54 24.43 30.74
N ASN A 398 -0.40 24.17 31.68
CA ASN A 398 -1.69 24.82 31.83
C ASN A 398 -2.60 24.72 30.61
N ILE A 399 -2.71 23.53 30.07
CA ILE A 399 -3.61 23.17 28.96
C ILE A 399 -4.81 22.44 29.57
N SER A 400 -6.03 22.86 29.23
CA SER A 400 -7.25 22.16 29.66
C SER A 400 -7.75 21.24 28.56
N LEU A 401 -7.97 19.96 28.90
CA LEU A 401 -8.43 18.92 28.00
C LEU A 401 -9.61 18.17 28.62
N GLU A 402 -10.57 17.78 27.78
CA GLU A 402 -11.81 17.13 28.19
C GLU A 402 -11.86 15.67 27.76
N LYS A 403 -12.33 14.79 28.66
CA LYS A 403 -12.56 13.38 28.37
C LYS A 403 -13.52 13.18 27.19
N GLY A 404 -13.19 12.22 26.31
CA GLY A 404 -14.02 11.84 25.17
C GLY A 404 -13.88 12.77 23.97
N LYS A 405 -13.01 13.77 24.07
CA LYS A 405 -12.66 14.65 22.94
C LYS A 405 -11.42 14.12 22.24
N LYS A 406 -11.32 14.42 20.93
CA LYS A 406 -10.15 14.12 20.10
C LYS A 406 -9.35 15.40 19.89
N TYR A 407 -8.05 15.30 20.01
CA TYR A 407 -7.15 16.47 19.88
C TYR A 407 -6.09 16.22 18.82
N ARG A 408 -5.62 17.31 18.20
CA ARG A 408 -4.52 17.35 17.27
C ARG A 408 -3.48 18.37 17.72
N LEU A 409 -2.26 17.89 18.01
CA LEU A 409 -1.08 18.74 18.17
C LEU A 409 -0.35 18.77 16.82
N SER A 410 -0.20 19.96 16.24
CA SER A 410 0.60 20.19 15.03
C SER A 410 1.68 21.24 15.28
N PHE A 411 2.84 21.06 14.65
CA PHE A 411 3.97 21.99 14.77
C PHE A 411 4.93 21.80 13.62
N LYS A 412 5.84 22.74 13.44
CA LYS A 412 6.97 22.60 12.52
C LYS A 412 8.27 22.58 13.30
N ALA A 413 9.15 21.66 12.96
CA ALA A 413 10.45 21.53 13.61
C ALA A 413 11.56 21.23 12.61
N LYS A 414 12.79 21.61 12.99
CA LYS A 414 14.04 21.24 12.33
C LYS A 414 15.13 21.03 13.37
N ALA A 415 16.24 20.46 12.96
CA ALA A 415 17.45 20.29 13.77
C ALA A 415 18.69 20.54 12.92
N ASP A 416 19.86 20.72 13.53
CA ASP A 416 21.10 20.97 12.76
C ASP A 416 21.60 19.74 11.99
N ALA A 417 21.08 18.54 12.34
CA ALA A 417 21.27 17.25 11.65
C ALA A 417 20.14 16.31 12.06
N ASP A 418 20.06 15.13 11.44
CA ASP A 418 19.06 14.13 11.79
C ASP A 418 19.14 13.75 13.27
N ARG A 419 18.03 13.95 14.00
CA ARG A 419 17.90 13.60 15.42
C ARG A 419 16.52 13.06 15.73
N SER A 420 16.47 12.10 16.66
CA SER A 420 15.21 11.64 17.25
C SER A 420 14.73 12.59 18.35
N PHE A 421 13.40 12.75 18.47
CA PHE A 421 12.73 13.47 19.54
C PHE A 421 11.33 12.89 19.76
N SER A 422 10.73 13.13 20.96
CA SER A 422 9.38 12.63 21.27
C SER A 422 8.46 13.77 21.69
N PRO A 423 7.57 14.25 20.81
CA PRO A 423 6.51 15.18 21.16
C PRO A 423 5.33 14.42 21.79
N TYR A 424 4.77 14.94 22.86
CA TYR A 424 3.56 14.38 23.44
C TYR A 424 2.75 15.41 24.23
N VAL A 425 1.48 15.08 24.50
CA VAL A 425 0.60 15.75 25.44
C VAL A 425 0.36 14.82 26.62
N GLY A 426 0.51 15.30 27.84
CA GLY A 426 0.42 14.44 29.01
C GLY A 426 0.20 15.18 30.33
N GLN A 427 0.17 14.43 31.42
CA GLN A 427 -0.03 14.92 32.78
C GLN A 427 1.11 15.84 33.23
N SER A 428 0.79 16.90 33.95
CA SER A 428 1.78 17.80 34.58
C SER A 428 2.23 17.37 35.97
N ILE A 429 1.69 16.27 36.50
CA ILE A 429 2.01 15.67 37.80
C ILE A 429 2.25 14.19 37.68
N SER A 430 2.89 13.59 38.69
CA SER A 430 3.09 12.13 38.77
C SER A 430 1.75 11.38 38.60
N PRO A 431 1.73 10.29 37.81
CA PRO A 431 2.84 9.53 37.23
C PRO A 431 3.40 10.06 35.89
N TRP A 432 3.05 11.30 35.46
CA TRP A 432 3.55 11.94 34.23
C TRP A 432 3.14 11.23 32.94
N SER A 433 2.05 10.48 32.96
CA SER A 433 1.58 9.69 31.83
C SER A 433 1.29 10.56 30.61
N SER A 434 1.57 10.01 29.44
CA SER A 434 1.19 10.63 28.18
C SER A 434 -0.24 10.26 27.79
N TYR A 435 -1.02 11.22 27.33
CA TYR A 435 -2.32 11.01 26.70
C TYR A 435 -2.18 10.65 25.20
N SER A 436 -1.13 11.15 24.56
CA SER A 436 -0.90 11.01 23.12
C SER A 436 0.13 9.92 22.75
N GLY A 437 0.60 9.15 23.73
CA GLY A 437 1.70 8.17 23.54
C GLY A 437 3.09 8.83 23.53
N TYR A 438 4.13 8.01 23.54
CA TYR A 438 5.54 8.41 23.49
C TYR A 438 6.16 7.97 22.15
N ASN A 439 5.68 8.51 21.05
CA ASN A 439 6.19 8.18 19.72
C ASN A 439 7.46 8.97 19.42
N ALA A 440 8.46 8.29 18.85
CA ALA A 440 9.68 8.93 18.37
C ALA A 440 9.49 9.44 16.94
N TYR A 441 9.96 10.67 16.70
CA TYR A 441 10.01 11.32 15.40
C TYR A 441 11.45 11.70 15.06
N THR A 442 11.77 11.91 13.80
CA THR A 442 13.07 12.38 13.35
C THR A 442 12.92 13.77 12.75
N ALA A 443 13.67 14.76 13.27
CA ALA A 443 13.86 16.06 12.65
C ALA A 443 15.18 16.07 11.88
N SER A 444 15.21 16.79 10.75
CA SER A 444 16.40 17.01 9.92
C SER A 444 16.76 18.50 9.85
N ASP A 445 17.71 18.87 9.01
CA ASP A 445 18.11 20.26 8.76
C ASP A 445 17.05 21.09 8.01
N SER A 446 16.03 20.44 7.49
CA SER A 446 14.89 21.08 6.84
C SER A 446 13.69 21.22 7.76
N LEU A 447 12.95 22.34 7.64
CA LEU A 447 11.75 22.57 8.43
C LEU A 447 10.61 21.64 7.98
N GLN A 448 10.21 20.72 8.85
CA GLN A 448 9.20 19.69 8.60
C GLN A 448 7.96 19.92 9.45
N THR A 449 6.80 19.51 8.95
CA THR A 449 5.54 19.54 9.71
C THR A 449 5.30 18.19 10.36
N PHE A 450 4.93 18.22 11.64
CA PHE A 450 4.59 17.05 12.45
C PHE A 450 3.18 17.17 13.01
N THR A 451 2.50 16.04 13.17
CA THR A 451 1.14 15.97 13.71
C THR A 451 1.01 14.79 14.65
N VAL A 452 0.38 15.01 15.79
CA VAL A 452 0.03 13.97 16.78
C VAL A 452 -1.46 14.08 17.07
N ILE A 453 -2.22 13.02 16.80
CA ILE A 453 -3.67 12.95 17.07
C ILE A 453 -3.90 11.94 18.18
N PHE A 454 -4.78 12.27 19.13
CA PHE A 454 -5.08 11.39 20.26
C PHE A 454 -6.48 11.61 20.80
N ASP A 455 -7.02 10.57 21.44
CA ASP A 455 -8.29 10.61 22.16
C ASP A 455 -8.04 10.83 23.66
N MET A 456 -8.78 11.75 24.24
CA MET A 456 -8.62 12.06 25.65
C MET A 456 -9.47 11.14 26.52
N THR A 457 -8.81 10.37 27.39
CA THR A 457 -9.43 9.34 28.23
C THR A 457 -9.93 9.83 29.58
N GLU A 458 -9.47 11.00 30.03
CA GLU A 458 -9.86 11.65 31.30
C GLU A 458 -9.88 13.17 31.15
N ASN A 459 -10.48 13.88 32.12
CA ASN A 459 -10.38 15.34 32.16
C ASN A 459 -9.06 15.75 32.80
N ASP A 460 -8.35 16.72 32.23
CA ASP A 460 -7.16 17.33 32.82
C ASP A 460 -7.17 18.85 32.54
N ASP A 461 -7.27 19.67 33.57
CA ASP A 461 -7.26 21.14 33.49
C ASP A 461 -5.84 21.73 33.50
N ARG A 462 -4.82 20.89 33.63
CA ARG A 462 -3.41 21.26 33.77
C ARG A 462 -2.47 20.42 32.90
N ALA A 463 -2.96 19.80 31.85
CA ALA A 463 -2.14 19.06 30.92
C ALA A 463 -0.98 19.91 30.36
N ARG A 464 0.01 19.26 29.82
CA ARG A 464 1.19 19.90 29.22
C ARG A 464 1.50 19.34 27.85
N ILE A 465 2.03 20.19 26.97
CA ILE A 465 2.71 19.81 25.73
C ILE A 465 4.18 19.68 26.05
N VAL A 466 4.81 18.60 25.63
CA VAL A 466 6.21 18.27 25.91
C VAL A 466 6.93 17.86 24.62
N PHE A 467 8.18 18.28 24.51
CA PHE A 467 9.14 17.72 23.57
C PHE A 467 10.31 17.16 24.37
N ASP A 468 10.47 15.84 24.35
CA ASP A 468 11.64 15.16 24.92
C ASP A 468 12.79 15.24 23.90
N LEU A 469 13.86 15.92 24.29
CA LEU A 469 14.99 16.28 23.43
C LEU A 469 16.33 15.70 23.92
N GLY A 470 16.34 14.88 24.96
CA GLY A 470 17.56 14.21 25.44
C GLY A 470 18.09 13.15 24.47
N LYS A 471 19.19 12.50 24.87
CA LYS A 471 19.94 11.49 24.09
C LYS A 471 20.62 12.03 22.82
N SER A 472 20.67 13.35 22.62
CA SER A 472 21.30 13.97 21.46
C SER A 472 21.78 15.38 21.79
N ASP A 473 22.98 15.70 21.38
CA ASP A 473 23.59 17.04 21.52
C ASP A 473 23.29 17.95 20.29
N ILE A 474 22.48 17.46 19.35
CA ILE A 474 22.06 18.21 18.15
C ILE A 474 21.02 19.24 18.55
N ASN A 475 21.22 20.49 18.16
CA ASN A 475 20.28 21.58 18.42
C ASN A 475 18.93 21.34 17.74
N PHE A 476 17.88 21.94 18.31
CA PHE A 476 16.50 21.75 17.86
C PHE A 476 15.75 23.09 17.80
N SER A 477 14.93 23.25 16.80
CA SER A 477 14.09 24.42 16.62
C SER A 477 12.64 24.00 16.35
N VAL A 478 11.67 24.67 17.00
CA VAL A 478 10.24 24.40 16.82
C VAL A 478 9.44 25.68 16.71
N THR A 479 8.44 25.68 15.83
CA THR A 479 7.56 26.83 15.56
C THR A 479 6.16 26.38 15.17
N GLY A 480 5.20 27.33 15.19
CA GLY A 480 3.83 27.10 14.75
C GLY A 480 3.12 25.98 15.53
N ILE A 481 3.35 25.93 16.85
CA ILE A 481 2.77 24.92 17.71
C ILE A 481 1.30 25.24 17.92
N LEU A 482 0.42 24.32 17.52
CA LEU A 482 -1.02 24.45 17.55
C LEU A 482 -1.63 23.17 18.14
N LEU A 483 -2.41 23.31 19.20
CA LEU A 483 -3.25 22.25 19.76
C LEU A 483 -4.70 22.60 19.54
N GLU A 484 -5.43 21.72 18.89
CA GLU A 484 -6.85 21.89 18.57
C GLU A 484 -7.66 20.73 19.13
N GLU A 485 -8.85 21.00 19.64
CA GLU A 485 -9.92 20.01 19.71
C GLU A 485 -10.43 19.80 18.29
N ILE A 486 -10.49 18.54 17.82
CA ILE A 486 -10.90 18.24 16.46
C ILE A 486 -12.15 17.37 16.43
N GLU A 487 -13.06 17.72 15.53
CA GLU A 487 -14.23 16.92 15.21
C GLU A 487 -14.11 16.43 13.75
N LEU A 488 -14.35 15.14 13.54
CA LEU A 488 -14.38 14.58 12.20
C LEU A 488 -15.61 15.11 11.45
N VAL A 489 -15.37 15.90 10.43
CA VAL A 489 -16.42 16.32 9.49
C VAL A 489 -16.54 15.24 8.43
N THR A 490 -17.43 14.31 8.62
CA THR A 490 -17.90 13.45 7.55
C THR A 490 -18.80 14.31 6.67
N SER A 491 -18.39 14.54 5.44
CA SER A 491 -19.28 15.18 4.48
C SER A 491 -20.47 14.25 4.22
N LEU A 492 -21.52 14.37 5.03
CA LEU A 492 -22.86 13.92 4.70
C LEU A 492 -23.49 14.95 3.73
N SER A 493 -22.80 15.28 2.65
CA SER A 493 -23.49 15.77 1.48
C SER A 493 -24.05 14.54 0.78
N GLU A 494 -25.36 14.44 0.68
CA GLU A 494 -25.99 13.58 -0.34
C GLU A 494 -25.15 13.68 -1.60
N ILE A 495 -24.45 12.61 -1.96
CA ILE A 495 -23.69 12.54 -3.19
C ILE A 495 -24.74 12.49 -4.29
N LYS A 496 -25.14 13.68 -4.81
CA LYS A 496 -25.71 13.73 -6.13
C LYS A 496 -24.62 13.20 -7.05
N PRO A 497 -24.86 12.16 -7.85
CA PRO A 497 -23.87 11.64 -8.77
C PRO A 497 -23.48 12.77 -9.72
N THR A 498 -22.31 13.37 -9.51
CA THR A 498 -21.69 14.21 -10.53
C THR A 498 -21.07 13.27 -11.55
N PRO A 499 -21.26 13.52 -12.85
CA PRO A 499 -20.49 12.85 -13.90
C PRO A 499 -19.00 13.00 -13.57
N GLU A 500 -18.17 12.00 -13.92
CA GLU A 500 -16.73 12.08 -13.71
C GLU A 500 -16.21 13.44 -14.17
N ASP A 501 -15.60 14.15 -13.26
CA ASP A 501 -15.25 15.56 -13.41
C ASP A 501 -14.14 15.79 -14.46
N ILE A 502 -13.60 14.71 -15.05
CA ILE A 502 -12.52 14.83 -16.02
C ILE A 502 -12.44 13.64 -16.96
N GLU A 503 -12.23 13.93 -18.24
CA GLU A 503 -11.94 12.94 -19.26
C GLU A 503 -10.67 13.34 -20.01
N ILE A 504 -9.75 12.40 -20.20
CA ILE A 504 -8.51 12.60 -20.95
C ILE A 504 -8.45 11.61 -22.10
N TYR A 505 -8.46 12.13 -23.32
CA TYR A 505 -8.49 11.31 -24.53
C TYR A 505 -7.83 12.02 -25.74
N PRO A 506 -7.51 11.29 -26.82
CA PRO A 506 -7.45 9.84 -26.90
C PRO A 506 -6.29 9.27 -26.08
N ASN A 507 -6.38 8.01 -25.70
CA ASN A 507 -5.29 7.27 -25.10
C ASN A 507 -5.29 5.85 -25.70
N PRO A 508 -4.30 5.45 -26.54
CA PRO A 508 -3.10 6.20 -26.91
C PRO A 508 -3.35 7.49 -27.71
N VAL A 509 -2.45 8.45 -27.53
CA VAL A 509 -2.51 9.76 -28.20
C VAL A 509 -1.41 9.91 -29.26
N THR A 510 -1.76 10.46 -30.43
CA THR A 510 -0.78 10.74 -31.50
C THR A 510 -0.34 12.20 -31.55
N GLU A 511 -1.25 13.14 -31.59
CA GLU A 511 -0.94 14.56 -31.78
C GLU A 511 -1.54 15.47 -30.72
N ASN A 512 -2.83 15.33 -30.45
CA ASN A 512 -3.58 16.22 -29.60
C ASN A 512 -4.18 15.45 -28.41
N LEU A 513 -3.79 15.83 -27.21
CA LEU A 513 -4.36 15.38 -25.95
C LEU A 513 -5.53 16.30 -25.61
N ILE A 514 -6.71 15.75 -25.42
CA ILE A 514 -7.91 16.46 -25.04
C ILE A 514 -8.19 16.21 -23.57
N VAL A 515 -8.42 17.27 -22.81
CA VAL A 515 -8.79 17.24 -21.41
C VAL A 515 -10.14 17.91 -21.26
N ASN A 516 -11.18 17.14 -21.00
CA ASN A 516 -12.51 17.65 -20.69
C ASN A 516 -12.60 17.92 -19.18
N ASN A 517 -12.39 19.19 -18.80
CA ASN A 517 -12.24 19.64 -17.43
C ASN A 517 -13.60 20.04 -16.81
N ILE A 518 -14.46 19.06 -16.53
CA ILE A 518 -15.76 19.29 -15.88
C ILE A 518 -15.56 19.65 -14.40
N GLY A 519 -14.52 19.12 -13.77
CA GLY A 519 -14.20 19.29 -12.33
C GLY A 519 -13.47 20.58 -11.94
N ASN A 520 -13.28 21.53 -12.89
CA ASN A 520 -12.60 22.81 -12.66
C ASN A 520 -11.17 22.69 -12.08
N TYR A 521 -10.39 21.74 -12.56
CA TYR A 521 -8.96 21.70 -12.30
C TYR A 521 -8.28 22.94 -12.91
N THR A 522 -7.27 23.44 -12.23
CA THR A 522 -6.62 24.71 -12.61
C THR A 522 -5.33 24.53 -13.36
N GLN A 523 -4.68 23.36 -13.23
CA GLN A 523 -3.37 23.12 -13.80
C GLN A 523 -3.21 21.68 -14.29
N ILE A 524 -2.51 21.51 -15.42
CA ILE A 524 -2.01 20.23 -15.92
C ILE A 524 -0.49 20.20 -15.90
N LEU A 525 0.07 19.10 -15.37
CA LEU A 525 1.47 18.74 -15.42
C LEU A 525 1.62 17.39 -16.11
N ILE A 526 2.60 17.26 -17.01
CA ILE A 526 2.89 15.99 -17.67
C ILE A 526 4.36 15.65 -17.44
N PHE A 527 4.61 14.46 -16.92
CA PHE A 527 5.94 13.95 -16.62
C PHE A 527 6.25 12.77 -17.54
N ASN A 528 7.49 12.66 -17.95
CA ASN A 528 7.98 11.44 -18.61
C ASN A 528 8.28 10.34 -17.57
N ILE A 529 8.64 9.15 -18.05
CA ILE A 529 8.94 7.97 -17.21
C ILE A 529 10.11 8.18 -16.23
N SER A 530 10.99 9.16 -16.45
CA SER A 530 12.08 9.50 -15.53
C SER A 530 11.66 10.54 -14.47
N GLY A 531 10.35 10.83 -14.35
CA GLY A 531 9.83 11.82 -13.41
C GLY A 531 10.13 13.28 -13.80
N LYS A 532 10.72 13.52 -14.99
CA LYS A 532 11.00 14.87 -15.47
C LYS A 532 9.71 15.53 -15.99
N LEU A 533 9.41 16.71 -15.48
CA LEU A 533 8.32 17.54 -16.01
C LEU A 533 8.64 17.94 -17.47
N VAL A 534 7.76 17.55 -18.40
CA VAL A 534 7.89 17.83 -19.83
C VAL A 534 6.84 18.81 -20.36
N PHE A 535 5.77 19.02 -19.62
CA PHE A 535 4.70 19.94 -19.97
C PHE A 535 3.98 20.47 -18.74
N GLN A 536 3.65 21.76 -18.76
CA GLN A 536 2.85 22.42 -17.73
C GLN A 536 2.00 23.51 -18.36
N LYS A 537 0.72 23.54 -18.02
CA LYS A 537 -0.19 24.63 -18.41
C LYS A 537 -1.32 24.82 -17.39
N GLU A 538 -1.92 26.00 -17.40
CA GLU A 538 -3.20 26.26 -16.76
C GLU A 538 -4.33 25.66 -17.59
N LEU A 539 -5.36 25.16 -16.91
CA LEU A 539 -6.57 24.58 -17.51
C LEU A 539 -7.70 25.61 -17.50
N ALA A 540 -8.29 25.80 -18.66
CA ALA A 540 -9.59 26.47 -18.75
C ALA A 540 -10.71 25.53 -18.26
N LYS A 541 -11.85 26.11 -17.88
CA LYS A 541 -13.08 25.32 -17.63
C LYS A 541 -13.53 24.64 -18.93
N ASN A 542 -14.05 23.43 -18.81
CA ASN A 542 -14.51 22.58 -19.91
C ASN A 542 -13.35 22.01 -20.77
N LEU A 543 -13.45 22.11 -22.09
CA LEU A 543 -12.56 21.41 -23.02
C LEU A 543 -11.23 22.13 -23.23
N ASN A 544 -10.13 21.42 -23.02
CA ASN A 544 -8.76 21.88 -23.32
C ASN A 544 -8.12 20.93 -24.33
N THR A 545 -7.37 21.48 -25.29
CA THR A 545 -6.63 20.68 -26.28
C THR A 545 -5.15 21.08 -26.24
N PHE A 546 -4.28 20.08 -26.09
CA PHE A 546 -2.85 20.27 -26.03
C PHE A 546 -2.16 19.48 -27.15
N ASN A 547 -1.39 20.19 -27.97
CA ASN A 547 -0.56 19.53 -28.95
C ASN A 547 0.70 18.97 -28.27
N ILE A 548 0.91 17.65 -28.41
CA ILE A 548 2.02 16.92 -27.83
C ILE A 548 2.89 16.23 -28.90
N ASN A 549 2.90 16.76 -30.12
CA ASN A 549 3.72 16.23 -31.22
C ASN A 549 5.23 16.23 -30.91
N SER A 550 5.67 17.13 -30.05
CA SER A 550 7.08 17.20 -29.62
C SER A 550 7.48 16.12 -28.61
N PHE A 551 6.51 15.33 -28.12
CA PHE A 551 6.81 14.26 -27.18
C PHE A 551 7.30 13.03 -27.93
N ASN A 552 8.29 12.34 -27.39
CA ASN A 552 8.71 11.05 -27.90
C ASN A 552 7.63 9.99 -27.65
N SER A 553 7.58 8.94 -28.47
CA SER A 553 6.71 7.79 -28.20
C SER A 553 7.08 7.18 -26.82
N GLY A 554 6.07 6.87 -26.02
CA GLY A 554 6.27 6.34 -24.68
C GLY A 554 5.10 6.66 -23.72
N VAL A 555 5.28 6.24 -22.47
CA VAL A 555 4.31 6.47 -21.39
C VAL A 555 4.60 7.78 -20.68
N TYR A 556 3.56 8.52 -20.36
CA TYR A 556 3.62 9.79 -19.62
C TYR A 556 2.61 9.77 -18.47
N LEU A 557 2.98 10.36 -17.36
CA LEU A 557 2.11 10.60 -16.22
C LEU A 557 1.50 11.99 -16.34
N VAL A 558 0.17 12.06 -16.36
CA VAL A 558 -0.57 13.33 -16.35
C VAL A 558 -1.10 13.57 -14.95
N GLN A 559 -0.81 14.74 -14.42
CA GLN A 559 -1.32 15.26 -13.16
C GLN A 559 -2.16 16.51 -13.41
N LEU A 560 -3.35 16.54 -12.80
CA LEU A 560 -4.22 17.71 -12.82
C LEU A 560 -4.47 18.18 -11.40
N TRP A 561 -4.32 19.47 -11.17
CA TRP A 561 -4.41 20.09 -9.85
C TRP A 561 -5.59 21.06 -9.74
N ARG A 562 -6.30 20.96 -8.62
CA ARG A 562 -7.33 21.90 -8.20
C ARG A 562 -7.19 22.14 -6.71
N GLU A 563 -6.72 23.30 -6.27
CA GLU A 563 -6.42 23.59 -4.87
C GLU A 563 -5.58 22.47 -4.23
N ASN A 564 -6.16 21.65 -3.35
CA ASN A 564 -5.51 20.52 -2.71
C ASN A 564 -5.88 19.16 -3.36
N HIS A 565 -6.54 19.16 -4.52
CA HIS A 565 -6.95 17.94 -5.22
C HIS A 565 -5.99 17.64 -6.37
N LEU A 566 -5.51 16.40 -6.41
CA LEU A 566 -4.67 15.86 -7.47
C LEU A 566 -5.42 14.72 -8.17
N PHE A 567 -5.69 14.88 -9.47
CA PHE A 567 -6.05 13.78 -10.34
C PHE A 567 -4.81 13.30 -11.10
N GLN A 568 -4.66 11.99 -11.23
CA GLN A 568 -3.50 11.38 -11.89
C GLN A 568 -3.94 10.28 -12.85
N THR A 569 -3.37 10.28 -14.05
CA THR A 569 -3.59 9.21 -15.04
C THR A 569 -2.38 9.03 -15.93
N LYS A 570 -2.32 7.89 -16.63
CA LYS A 570 -1.28 7.60 -17.63
C LYS A 570 -1.82 7.84 -19.03
N ILE A 571 -1.00 8.40 -19.90
CA ILE A 571 -1.24 8.44 -21.32
C ILE A 571 -0.09 7.74 -22.07
N ILE A 572 -0.43 7.12 -23.19
CA ILE A 572 0.54 6.52 -24.11
C ILE A 572 0.64 7.44 -25.32
N LYS A 573 1.85 7.92 -25.64
CA LYS A 573 2.15 8.67 -26.85
C LYS A 573 2.68 7.70 -27.91
N ASN A 574 1.97 7.55 -29.02
CA ASN A 574 2.38 6.79 -30.18
C ASN A 574 3.33 7.59 -31.08
#